data_4fd679f48d0ce48208e7861b5c388a94
#
_entry.id   4fd679f48d0ce48208e7861b5c388a94
#
_cell.length_a   1.000
_cell.length_b   1.000
_cell.length_c   1.000
_cell.angle_alpha   90.00
_cell.angle_beta   90.00
_cell.angle_gamma   90.00
#
_symmetry.space_group_name_H-M   'P 1'
#
loop_
_entity.id
_entity.type
_entity.pdbx_description
1 polymer ?
#
loop_
_entity_poly.entity_id
_entity_poly.type
_entity_poly.pdbx_seq_one_letter_code
_entity_poly.pdbx_strand_id
1 'polypeptide(L)'
;MDSPHGAAVKAEDFGLKGPRGWAFRGVALDAAPGSLIALEGPSGSGRTCLLLALTGRMKSTEGHAEIGGHRLPKHKAAVRRIAALGPVPGVNDLDQALTVAEQLREGALLHRRYDGPVRALLRPRAERRAAAAARIDAALAAAGLDLATLPKGERTSVRDLERLEAVRLSVAIALLGSPRLLALDDLDLKLSDTEREEAWVLLRSIAASGITVLAVCSEAPADATVLRTVAATPDGTADDAADASADEDADADEPTDEAADDDAADNADETEAEAKTEAKSEAKTEDDDTKGADDALAEAGRA
;
A
#
# COMPACT_ATOMS: atom_id res chain seq x y z
N MET A 1 13.66 24.31 15.78
CA MET A 1 12.55 23.36 16.03
C MET A 1 12.14 22.88 14.67
N ASP A 2 12.52 21.66 14.32
CA ASP A 2 12.13 21.08 13.05
C ASP A 2 10.62 20.91 13.06
N SER A 3 9.96 21.39 12.00
CA SER A 3 8.51 21.22 11.82
C SER A 3 8.18 19.74 11.88
N PRO A 4 7.08 19.34 12.51
CA PRO A 4 6.69 17.93 12.56
C PRO A 4 6.59 17.40 11.13
N HIS A 5 7.39 16.39 10.83
CA HIS A 5 7.43 15.78 9.49
C HIS A 5 6.15 14.99 9.18
N GLY A 6 5.27 14.76 10.17
CA GLY A 6 4.01 14.05 10.04
C GLY A 6 2.97 14.74 9.17
N ALA A 7 1.95 14.00 8.78
CA ALA A 7 0.78 14.52 8.10
C ALA A 7 -0.36 14.71 9.11
N ALA A 8 -0.95 15.89 9.18
CA ALA A 8 -2.24 16.05 9.83
C ALA A 8 -3.29 15.24 9.07
N VAL A 9 -4.24 14.64 9.77
CA VAL A 9 -5.33 13.85 9.20
C VAL A 9 -6.64 14.45 9.65
N LYS A 10 -7.40 15.03 8.71
CA LYS A 10 -8.73 15.57 8.96
C LYS A 10 -9.72 14.88 8.05
N ALA A 11 -10.89 14.53 8.57
CA ALA A 11 -11.98 13.95 7.81
C ALA A 11 -13.30 14.54 8.28
N GLU A 12 -14.18 14.85 7.33
CA GLU A 12 -15.52 15.38 7.58
C GLU A 12 -16.51 14.64 6.72
N ASP A 13 -17.44 13.98 7.38
CA ASP A 13 -18.51 13.19 6.77
C ASP A 13 -17.98 12.21 5.69
N PHE A 14 -16.78 11.68 5.94
CA PHE A 14 -16.04 10.88 4.96
C PHE A 14 -16.65 9.49 4.85
N GLY A 15 -16.99 9.07 3.61
CA GLY A 15 -17.68 7.83 3.36
C GLY A 15 -17.33 7.16 2.04
N LEU A 16 -17.53 5.85 1.98
CA LEU A 16 -17.35 5.02 0.80
C LEU A 16 -18.53 4.07 0.64
N LYS A 17 -19.30 4.26 -0.44
CA LYS A 17 -20.35 3.35 -0.86
C LYS A 17 -19.88 2.52 -2.05
N GLY A 18 -19.93 1.21 -1.92
CA GLY A 18 -19.64 0.24 -2.99
C GLY A 18 -20.91 -0.40 -3.53
N PRO A 19 -20.79 -1.35 -4.49
CA PRO A 19 -21.93 -2.04 -5.08
C PRO A 19 -22.78 -2.85 -4.07
N ARG A 20 -22.15 -3.25 -2.94
CA ARG A 20 -22.79 -4.05 -1.88
C ARG A 20 -23.28 -3.21 -0.71
N GLY A 21 -23.34 -1.87 -0.85
CA GLY A 21 -23.68 -0.95 0.22
C GLY A 21 -22.48 -0.17 0.74
N TRP A 22 -22.63 0.41 1.93
CA TRP A 22 -21.60 1.21 2.57
C TRP A 22 -20.46 0.34 3.09
N ALA A 23 -19.22 0.69 2.73
CA ALA A 23 -18.04 0.13 3.39
C ALA A 23 -17.81 0.86 4.72
N PHE A 24 -17.91 2.19 4.72
CA PHE A 24 -17.92 3.05 5.92
C PHE A 24 -18.65 4.36 5.57
N ARG A 25 -19.19 5.06 6.58
CA ARG A 25 -19.92 6.32 6.38
C ARG A 25 -19.78 7.25 7.59
N GLY A 26 -19.87 8.56 7.32
CA GLY A 26 -19.97 9.58 8.37
C GLY A 26 -18.72 9.70 9.23
N VAL A 27 -17.53 9.35 8.70
CA VAL A 27 -16.28 9.39 9.46
C VAL A 27 -15.85 10.84 9.66
N ALA A 28 -15.66 11.22 10.93
CA ALA A 28 -15.11 12.49 11.36
C ALA A 28 -13.84 12.25 12.18
N LEU A 29 -12.76 12.95 11.85
CA LEU A 29 -11.46 12.84 12.51
C LEU A 29 -10.72 14.17 12.40
N ASP A 30 -10.05 14.58 13.47
CA ASP A 30 -9.06 15.67 13.45
C ASP A 30 -7.85 15.23 14.29
N ALA A 31 -6.76 14.87 13.62
CA ALA A 31 -5.55 14.41 14.24
C ALA A 31 -4.35 15.24 13.79
N ALA A 32 -3.56 15.67 14.77
CA ALA A 32 -2.35 16.46 14.53
C ALA A 32 -1.24 15.62 13.87
N PRO A 33 -0.23 16.27 13.24
CA PRO A 33 0.98 15.57 12.80
C PRO A 33 1.66 14.80 13.93
N GLY A 34 2.13 13.57 13.67
CA GLY A 34 2.77 12.72 14.67
C GLY A 34 1.79 12.01 15.61
N SER A 35 0.48 12.04 15.33
CA SER A 35 -0.51 11.30 16.10
C SER A 35 -0.44 9.80 15.83
N LEU A 36 -0.73 9.00 16.86
CA LEU A 36 -1.06 7.58 16.75
C LEU A 36 -2.59 7.44 16.68
N ILE A 37 -3.10 6.98 15.53
CA ILE A 37 -4.53 6.83 15.25
C ILE A 37 -4.85 5.35 15.15
N ALA A 38 -5.78 4.87 15.97
CA ALA A 38 -6.26 3.51 15.96
C ALA A 38 -7.65 3.43 15.31
N LEU A 39 -7.76 2.63 14.25
CA LEU A 39 -9.03 2.30 13.59
C LEU A 39 -9.59 1.04 14.25
N GLU A 40 -10.54 1.21 15.16
CA GLU A 40 -11.16 0.13 15.92
C GLU A 40 -12.55 -0.21 15.37
N GLY A 41 -12.92 -1.48 15.38
CA GLY A 41 -14.25 -1.91 14.98
C GLY A 41 -14.33 -3.42 14.72
N PRO A 42 -15.53 -3.96 14.54
CA PRO A 42 -15.71 -5.37 14.21
C PRO A 42 -15.20 -5.72 12.82
N SER A 43 -14.94 -7.01 12.59
CA SER A 43 -14.59 -7.49 11.26
C SER A 43 -15.71 -7.14 10.27
N GLY A 44 -15.33 -6.70 9.07
CA GLY A 44 -16.30 -6.26 8.04
C GLY A 44 -16.84 -4.84 8.22
N SER A 45 -16.42 -4.06 9.24
CA SER A 45 -16.83 -2.67 9.42
C SER A 45 -16.15 -1.66 8.49
N GLY A 46 -15.40 -2.13 7.49
CA GLY A 46 -14.78 -1.26 6.49
C GLY A 46 -13.48 -0.58 6.93
N ARG A 47 -12.85 -1.02 8.02
CA ARG A 47 -11.58 -0.46 8.53
C ARG A 47 -10.48 -0.42 7.47
N THR A 48 -10.25 -1.54 6.79
CA THR A 48 -9.28 -1.62 5.67
C THR A 48 -9.65 -0.66 4.54
N CYS A 49 -10.95 -0.57 4.17
CA CYS A 49 -11.41 0.37 3.15
C CYS A 49 -11.16 1.82 3.57
N LEU A 50 -11.40 2.16 4.84
CA LEU A 50 -11.15 3.48 5.40
C LEU A 50 -9.64 3.80 5.39
N LEU A 51 -8.79 2.87 5.84
CA LEU A 51 -7.33 3.00 5.77
C LEU A 51 -6.86 3.25 4.34
N LEU A 52 -7.32 2.47 3.37
CA LEU A 52 -6.96 2.63 1.96
C LEU A 52 -7.50 3.93 1.37
N ALA A 53 -8.68 4.40 1.79
CA ALA A 53 -9.22 5.68 1.37
C ALA A 53 -8.40 6.85 1.93
N LEU A 54 -8.07 6.86 3.23
CA LEU A 54 -7.25 7.89 3.87
C LEU A 54 -5.82 7.95 3.31
N THR A 55 -5.28 6.81 2.84
CA THR A 55 -3.97 6.75 2.20
C THR A 55 -4.02 7.00 0.67
N GLY A 56 -5.17 7.41 0.14
CA GLY A 56 -5.36 7.77 -1.27
C GLY A 56 -5.37 6.60 -2.25
N ARG A 57 -5.55 5.38 -1.77
CA ARG A 57 -5.59 4.14 -2.59
C ARG A 57 -7.00 3.75 -3.01
N MET A 58 -8.01 4.11 -2.20
CA MET A 58 -9.41 4.01 -2.58
C MET A 58 -10.03 5.40 -2.77
N LYS A 59 -11.08 5.49 -3.58
CA LYS A 59 -11.78 6.75 -3.83
C LYS A 59 -13.03 6.78 -2.94
N SER A 60 -13.12 7.77 -2.04
CA SER A 60 -14.33 8.03 -1.27
C SER A 60 -15.48 8.50 -2.17
N THR A 61 -16.71 8.25 -1.74
CA THR A 61 -17.94 8.63 -2.45
C THR A 61 -18.67 9.78 -1.79
N GLU A 62 -18.51 9.97 -0.47
CA GLU A 62 -19.09 11.07 0.30
C GLU A 62 -18.03 11.80 1.11
N GLY A 63 -18.35 13.05 1.47
CA GLY A 63 -17.53 13.88 2.31
C GLY A 63 -16.14 14.15 1.75
N HIS A 64 -15.23 14.51 2.63
CA HIS A 64 -13.85 14.74 2.24
C HIS A 64 -12.90 14.43 3.40
N ALA A 65 -11.62 14.22 3.04
CA ALA A 65 -10.54 14.16 4.02
C ALA A 65 -9.37 15.00 3.52
N GLU A 66 -8.56 15.51 4.45
CA GLU A 66 -7.34 16.22 4.16
C GLU A 66 -6.16 15.57 4.88
N ILE A 67 -5.15 15.16 4.10
CA ILE A 67 -3.98 14.46 4.60
C ILE A 67 -2.74 15.28 4.27
N GLY A 68 -2.14 15.85 5.31
CA GLY A 68 -0.93 16.67 5.14
C GLY A 68 -1.11 17.86 4.19
N GLY A 69 -2.31 18.47 4.14
CA GLY A 69 -2.67 19.57 3.25
C GLY A 69 -3.20 19.15 1.87
N HIS A 70 -3.38 17.81 1.65
CA HIS A 70 -3.90 17.29 0.38
C HIS A 70 -5.33 16.77 0.52
N ARG A 71 -6.27 17.40 -0.15
CA ARG A 71 -7.69 17.05 -0.07
C ARG A 71 -8.05 15.81 -0.91
N LEU A 72 -8.65 14.82 -0.27
CA LEU A 72 -9.25 13.63 -0.90
C LEU A 72 -10.73 13.87 -1.23
N PRO A 73 -11.26 13.26 -2.27
CA PRO A 73 -10.62 12.30 -3.19
C PRO A 73 -9.80 12.95 -4.34
N LYS A 74 -9.71 14.28 -4.39
CA LYS A 74 -9.12 15.02 -5.52
C LYS A 74 -7.61 14.76 -5.67
N HIS A 75 -6.85 14.80 -4.57
CA HIS A 75 -5.39 14.75 -4.59
C HIS A 75 -4.82 13.40 -4.16
N LYS A 76 -5.46 12.28 -4.55
CA LYS A 76 -5.01 10.91 -4.20
C LYS A 76 -3.54 10.65 -4.51
N ALA A 77 -3.05 11.11 -5.65
CA ALA A 77 -1.66 10.89 -6.05
C ALA A 77 -0.66 11.61 -5.12
N ALA A 78 -1.00 12.83 -4.64
CA ALA A 78 -0.19 13.56 -3.69
C ALA A 78 -0.18 12.88 -2.32
N VAL A 79 -1.34 12.40 -1.85
CA VAL A 79 -1.43 11.64 -0.59
C VAL A 79 -0.60 10.35 -0.67
N ARG A 80 -0.66 9.59 -1.79
CA ARG A 80 0.15 8.38 -1.96
C ARG A 80 1.66 8.62 -1.92
N ARG A 81 2.13 9.81 -2.25
CA ARG A 81 3.56 10.15 -2.18
C ARG A 81 4.04 10.37 -0.75
N ILE A 82 3.16 10.80 0.15
CA ILE A 82 3.50 11.08 1.56
C ILE A 82 3.04 9.98 2.50
N ALA A 83 2.26 9.00 2.00
CA ALA A 83 1.72 7.90 2.78
C ALA A 83 2.33 6.56 2.35
N ALA A 84 2.94 5.85 3.29
CA ALA A 84 3.41 4.48 3.09
C ALA A 84 2.48 3.47 3.76
N LEU A 85 2.42 2.27 3.20
CA LEU A 85 1.78 1.12 3.83
C LEU A 85 2.83 0.23 4.47
N GLY A 86 2.61 -0.16 5.71
CA GLY A 86 3.16 -1.33 6.33
C GLY A 86 2.41 -2.59 5.86
N PRO A 87 2.23 -3.61 6.70
CA PRO A 87 1.46 -4.78 6.32
C PRO A 87 0.00 -4.39 6.08
N VAL A 88 -0.52 -4.73 4.92
CA VAL A 88 -1.95 -4.63 4.55
C VAL A 88 -2.28 -5.87 3.74
N PRO A 89 -2.95 -6.89 4.32
CA PRO A 89 -3.17 -8.17 3.66
C PRO A 89 -3.83 -8.04 2.29
N GLY A 90 -3.25 -8.67 1.28
CA GLY A 90 -3.71 -8.65 -0.11
C GLY A 90 -3.44 -7.36 -0.88
N VAL A 91 -2.81 -6.35 -0.25
CA VAL A 91 -2.47 -5.07 -0.88
C VAL A 91 -0.98 -4.77 -0.83
N ASN A 92 -0.36 -4.99 0.31
CA ASN A 92 1.06 -4.75 0.55
C ASN A 92 1.64 -5.89 1.39
N ASP A 93 1.73 -7.06 0.78
CA ASP A 93 2.31 -8.24 1.38
C ASP A 93 3.80 -8.33 1.05
N LEU A 94 4.55 -8.91 1.98
CA LEU A 94 5.95 -9.27 1.74
C LEU A 94 6.02 -10.48 0.81
N ASP A 95 6.96 -10.47 -0.14
CA ASP A 95 7.19 -11.63 -1.02
C ASP A 95 7.88 -12.76 -0.23
N GLN A 96 7.15 -13.83 -0.05
CA GLN A 96 7.58 -15.01 0.70
C GLN A 96 8.76 -15.77 0.04
N ALA A 97 9.01 -15.54 -1.24
CA ALA A 97 10.09 -16.16 -1.99
C ALA A 97 11.44 -15.43 -1.80
N LEU A 98 11.39 -14.19 -1.35
CA LEU A 98 12.58 -13.37 -1.16
C LEU A 98 13.20 -13.57 0.23
N THR A 99 14.48 -13.21 0.33
CA THR A 99 15.16 -13.01 1.61
C THR A 99 14.92 -11.60 2.14
N VAL A 100 15.16 -11.38 3.43
CA VAL A 100 15.08 -10.06 4.06
C VAL A 100 15.92 -9.03 3.33
N ALA A 101 17.17 -9.40 2.95
CA ALA A 101 18.06 -8.51 2.20
C ALA A 101 17.52 -8.14 0.83
N GLU A 102 16.93 -9.09 0.10
CA GLU A 102 16.36 -8.85 -1.21
C GLU A 102 15.14 -7.93 -1.12
N GLN A 103 14.26 -8.18 -0.16
CA GLN A 103 13.07 -7.36 0.09
C GLN A 103 13.44 -5.90 0.45
N LEU A 104 14.46 -5.70 1.31
CA LEU A 104 14.96 -4.37 1.65
C LEU A 104 15.61 -3.66 0.45
N ARG A 105 16.37 -4.39 -0.37
CA ARG A 105 16.99 -3.83 -1.58
C ARG A 105 15.95 -3.42 -2.61
N GLU A 106 14.92 -4.24 -2.81
CA GLU A 106 13.80 -3.93 -3.69
C GLU A 106 13.08 -2.66 -3.22
N GLY A 107 12.70 -2.59 -1.94
CA GLY A 107 12.09 -1.40 -1.33
C GLY A 107 12.96 -0.15 -1.52
N ALA A 108 14.26 -0.25 -1.27
CA ALA A 108 15.19 0.86 -1.45
C ALA A 108 15.33 1.30 -2.91
N LEU A 109 15.20 0.39 -3.88
CA LEU A 109 15.24 0.71 -5.31
C LEU A 109 13.95 1.38 -5.77
N LEU A 110 12.79 0.94 -5.30
CA LEU A 110 11.48 1.51 -5.62
C LEU A 110 11.40 2.97 -5.13
N HIS A 111 11.74 3.22 -3.88
CA HIS A 111 11.74 4.58 -3.32
C HIS A 111 12.75 5.51 -4.00
N ARG A 112 13.89 4.99 -4.45
CA ARG A 112 14.89 5.80 -5.17
C ARG A 112 14.39 6.36 -6.50
N ARG A 113 13.49 5.68 -7.17
CA ARG A 113 12.94 6.12 -8.47
C ARG A 113 12.07 7.36 -8.35
N TYR A 114 11.47 7.60 -7.18
CA TYR A 114 10.43 8.62 -7.01
C TYR A 114 10.87 9.83 -6.20
N ASP A 115 11.95 9.74 -5.38
CA ASP A 115 12.27 10.76 -4.38
C ASP A 115 13.58 11.52 -4.62
N GLY A 116 14.30 11.26 -5.69
CA GLY A 116 15.61 11.86 -5.90
C GLY A 116 15.65 12.99 -6.92
N PRO A 117 16.28 14.14 -6.63
CA PRO A 117 16.60 15.11 -7.67
C PRO A 117 17.51 14.45 -8.71
N VAL A 118 17.35 14.82 -9.96
CA VAL A 118 18.15 14.27 -11.10
C VAL A 118 19.67 14.32 -10.81
N ARG A 119 20.11 15.31 -10.02
CA ARG A 119 21.51 15.42 -9.53
C ARG A 119 21.99 14.21 -8.72
N ALA A 120 21.08 13.49 -8.04
CA ALA A 120 21.45 12.29 -7.29
C ALA A 120 21.91 11.14 -8.20
N LEU A 121 21.51 11.15 -9.47
CA LEU A 121 21.95 10.18 -10.48
C LEU A 121 23.41 10.40 -10.90
N LEU A 122 23.93 11.62 -10.74
CA LEU A 122 25.30 12.00 -11.09
C LEU A 122 26.32 11.62 -10.01
N ARG A 123 25.86 11.20 -8.82
CA ARG A 123 26.77 10.76 -7.75
C ARG A 123 27.47 9.44 -8.11
N PRO A 124 28.73 9.24 -7.68
CA PRO A 124 29.44 7.99 -7.85
C PRO A 124 28.64 6.79 -7.33
N ARG A 125 28.79 5.63 -7.98
CA ARG A 125 28.07 4.41 -7.59
C ARG A 125 28.34 4.00 -6.14
N ALA A 126 29.57 4.21 -5.64
CA ALA A 126 29.95 3.90 -4.27
C ALA A 126 29.17 4.74 -3.26
N GLU A 127 29.08 6.06 -3.47
CA GLU A 127 28.30 6.96 -2.60
C GLU A 127 26.81 6.61 -2.60
N ARG A 128 26.26 6.24 -3.75
CA ARG A 128 24.86 5.84 -3.87
C ARG A 128 24.57 4.54 -3.11
N ARG A 129 25.49 3.57 -3.14
CA ARG A 129 25.38 2.33 -2.37
C ARG A 129 25.49 2.59 -0.88
N ALA A 130 26.46 3.41 -0.46
CA ALA A 130 26.62 3.78 0.95
C ALA A 130 25.37 4.51 1.49
N ALA A 131 24.83 5.46 0.73
CA ALA A 131 23.59 6.16 1.12
C ALA A 131 22.37 5.24 1.18
N ALA A 132 22.27 4.24 0.28
CA ALA A 132 21.21 3.25 0.33
C ALA A 132 21.35 2.33 1.55
N ALA A 133 22.56 1.86 1.85
CA ALA A 133 22.82 1.05 3.04
C ALA A 133 22.47 1.82 4.33
N ALA A 134 22.95 3.06 4.46
CA ALA A 134 22.66 3.89 5.63
C ALA A 134 21.16 4.13 5.83
N ARG A 135 20.38 4.25 4.74
CA ARG A 135 18.90 4.36 4.85
C ARG A 135 18.26 3.06 5.30
N ILE A 136 18.74 1.92 4.81
CA ILE A 136 18.28 0.59 5.23
C ILE A 136 18.56 0.41 6.72
N ASP A 137 19.79 0.70 7.16
CA ASP A 137 20.19 0.57 8.56
C ASP A 137 19.35 1.47 9.47
N ALA A 138 19.10 2.72 9.08
CA ALA A 138 18.23 3.64 9.81
C ALA A 138 16.78 3.15 9.88
N ALA A 139 16.25 2.60 8.78
CA ALA A 139 14.89 2.07 8.73
C ALA A 139 14.74 0.81 9.59
N LEU A 140 15.72 -0.09 9.57
CA LEU A 140 15.76 -1.28 10.43
C LEU A 140 15.81 -0.89 11.92
N ALA A 141 16.68 0.06 12.26
CA ALA A 141 16.77 0.57 13.64
C ALA A 141 15.44 1.20 14.10
N ALA A 142 14.80 2.02 13.24
CA ALA A 142 13.51 2.64 13.55
C ALA A 142 12.37 1.62 13.65
N ALA A 143 12.43 0.52 12.90
CA ALA A 143 11.47 -0.59 12.98
C ALA A 143 11.81 -1.60 14.09
N GLY A 144 12.92 -1.44 14.78
CA GLY A 144 13.36 -2.35 15.86
C GLY A 144 13.63 -3.77 15.36
N LEU A 145 14.08 -3.93 14.09
CA LEU A 145 14.46 -5.22 13.53
C LEU A 145 15.97 -5.37 13.51
N ASP A 146 16.48 -6.21 14.39
CA ASP A 146 17.90 -6.58 14.40
C ASP A 146 18.12 -7.83 13.53
N LEU A 147 18.84 -7.66 12.44
CA LEU A 147 19.15 -8.77 11.53
C LEU A 147 20.01 -9.85 12.18
N ALA A 148 20.78 -9.51 13.23
CA ALA A 148 21.61 -10.49 13.92
C ALA A 148 20.79 -11.50 14.74
N THR A 149 19.55 -11.17 15.12
CA THR A 149 18.65 -12.08 15.87
C THR A 149 17.97 -13.10 14.95
N LEU A 150 17.93 -12.84 13.64
CA LEU A 150 17.31 -13.73 12.68
C LEU A 150 18.14 -15.01 12.45
N PRO A 151 17.52 -16.17 12.19
CA PRO A 151 18.20 -17.47 12.10
C PRO A 151 19.36 -17.53 11.09
N LYS A 152 19.25 -16.77 9.98
CA LYS A 152 20.27 -16.68 8.92
C LYS A 152 20.66 -15.22 8.64
N GLY A 153 20.42 -14.33 9.61
CA GLY A 153 20.68 -12.91 9.44
C GLY A 153 19.88 -12.33 8.25
N GLU A 154 20.51 -11.47 7.46
CA GLU A 154 19.91 -10.87 6.28
C GLU A 154 19.47 -11.88 5.19
N ARG A 155 19.98 -13.13 5.24
CA ARG A 155 19.63 -14.20 4.31
C ARG A 155 18.43 -15.03 4.78
N THR A 156 17.81 -14.69 5.90
CA THR A 156 16.58 -15.32 6.35
C THR A 156 15.49 -15.11 5.28
N SER A 157 14.82 -16.18 4.89
CA SER A 157 13.68 -16.09 3.96
C SER A 157 12.51 -15.42 4.66
N VAL A 158 11.77 -14.57 3.96
CA VAL A 158 10.60 -13.87 4.51
C VAL A 158 9.56 -14.84 5.09
N ARG A 159 9.39 -16.01 4.48
CA ARG A 159 8.48 -17.06 4.98
C ARG A 159 8.91 -17.69 6.31
N ASP A 160 10.21 -17.58 6.66
CA ASP A 160 10.78 -18.13 7.89
C ASP A 160 10.77 -17.12 9.06
N LEU A 161 10.28 -15.88 8.80
CA LEU A 161 10.13 -14.84 9.82
C LEU A 161 8.95 -15.14 10.75
N GLU A 162 9.12 -14.85 12.02
CA GLU A 162 8.02 -14.77 12.98
C GLU A 162 7.10 -13.60 12.63
N ARG A 163 5.86 -13.63 13.12
CA ARG A 163 4.84 -12.63 12.73
C ARG A 163 5.27 -11.20 13.06
N LEU A 164 5.83 -10.97 14.26
CA LEU A 164 6.30 -9.66 14.68
C LEU A 164 7.51 -9.19 13.87
N GLU A 165 8.43 -10.11 13.52
CA GLU A 165 9.56 -9.82 12.65
C GLU A 165 9.11 -9.39 11.25
N ALA A 166 8.09 -10.08 10.69
CA ALA A 166 7.49 -9.72 9.41
C ALA A 166 6.82 -8.34 9.47
N VAL A 167 6.12 -7.98 10.54
CA VAL A 167 5.58 -6.64 10.77
C VAL A 167 6.70 -5.61 10.80
N ARG A 168 7.76 -5.84 11.58
CA ARG A 168 8.92 -4.95 11.68
C ARG A 168 9.62 -4.77 10.33
N LEU A 169 9.79 -5.84 9.55
CA LEU A 169 10.35 -5.76 8.19
C LEU A 169 9.48 -4.91 7.25
N SER A 170 8.18 -5.14 7.25
CA SER A 170 7.24 -4.36 6.43
C SER A 170 7.25 -2.88 6.81
N VAL A 171 7.31 -2.56 8.10
CA VAL A 171 7.47 -1.19 8.62
C VAL A 171 8.80 -0.59 8.17
N ALA A 172 9.92 -1.34 8.28
CA ALA A 172 11.23 -0.87 7.82
C ALA A 172 11.19 -0.49 6.34
N ILE A 173 10.61 -1.33 5.49
CA ILE A 173 10.46 -1.06 4.05
C ILE A 173 9.61 0.20 3.82
N ALA A 174 8.50 0.36 4.54
CA ALA A 174 7.66 1.54 4.46
C ALA A 174 8.40 2.83 4.84
N LEU A 175 9.28 2.77 5.84
CA LEU A 175 10.08 3.91 6.32
C LEU A 175 11.20 4.32 5.34
N LEU A 176 11.62 3.44 4.41
CA LEU A 176 12.62 3.78 3.38
C LEU A 176 12.21 4.98 2.51
N GLY A 177 10.90 5.20 2.34
CA GLY A 177 10.34 6.33 1.60
C GLY A 177 10.24 7.62 2.42
N SER A 178 10.68 7.63 3.68
CA SER A 178 10.53 8.79 4.58
C SER A 178 9.09 9.34 4.60
N PRO A 179 8.09 8.50 4.87
CA PRO A 179 6.69 8.89 4.79
C PRO A 179 6.34 9.89 5.89
N ARG A 180 5.30 10.69 5.63
CA ARG A 180 4.66 11.56 6.63
C ARG A 180 3.48 10.87 7.32
N LEU A 181 2.93 9.83 6.69
CA LEU A 181 1.85 8.97 7.19
C LEU A 181 2.23 7.51 6.96
N LEU A 182 2.26 6.72 8.02
CA LEU A 182 2.44 5.26 7.97
C LEU A 182 1.11 4.59 8.31
N ALA A 183 0.67 3.66 7.49
CA ALA A 183 -0.60 2.96 7.71
C ALA A 183 -0.40 1.44 7.71
N LEU A 184 -1.00 0.77 8.70
CA LEU A 184 -0.91 -0.68 8.90
C LEU A 184 -2.33 -1.25 9.08
N ASP A 185 -2.56 -2.44 8.54
CA ASP A 185 -3.81 -3.16 8.73
C ASP A 185 -3.59 -4.44 9.53
N ASP A 186 -4.65 -4.88 10.22
CA ASP A 186 -4.69 -6.12 11.00
C ASP A 186 -3.46 -6.32 11.92
N LEU A 187 -3.11 -5.25 12.68
CA LEU A 187 -1.96 -5.28 13.59
C LEU A 187 -2.02 -6.44 14.60
N ASP A 188 -3.22 -6.75 15.07
CA ASP A 188 -3.44 -7.77 16.11
C ASP A 188 -3.46 -9.19 15.57
N LEU A 189 -3.53 -9.36 14.26
CA LEU A 189 -3.74 -10.66 13.64
C LEU A 189 -2.53 -11.58 13.85
N LYS A 190 -2.74 -12.68 14.56
CA LYS A 190 -1.74 -13.71 14.86
C LYS A 190 -0.54 -13.23 15.67
N LEU A 191 -0.70 -12.17 16.47
CA LEU A 191 0.24 -11.77 17.50
C LEU A 191 -0.27 -12.24 18.87
N SER A 192 0.62 -12.71 19.70
CA SER A 192 0.37 -12.89 21.14
C SER A 192 0.17 -11.51 21.82
N ASP A 193 -0.33 -11.51 23.05
CA ASP A 193 -0.53 -10.25 23.79
C ASP A 193 0.79 -9.49 23.99
N THR A 194 1.88 -10.20 24.25
CA THR A 194 3.21 -9.60 24.40
C THR A 194 3.70 -8.99 23.06
N GLU A 195 3.60 -9.74 21.97
CA GLU A 195 4.01 -9.25 20.66
C GLU A 195 3.15 -8.06 20.19
N ARG A 196 1.85 -8.07 20.52
CA ARG A 196 0.96 -6.95 20.24
C ARG A 196 1.39 -5.69 20.99
N GLU A 197 1.74 -5.80 22.28
CA GLU A 197 2.25 -4.66 23.03
C GLU A 197 3.59 -4.17 22.46
N GLU A 198 4.50 -5.06 22.06
CA GLU A 198 5.74 -4.69 21.37
C GLU A 198 5.49 -3.96 20.06
N ALA A 199 4.49 -4.41 19.28
CA ALA A 199 4.09 -3.71 18.06
C ALA A 199 3.54 -2.31 18.35
N TRP A 200 2.75 -2.13 19.41
CA TRP A 200 2.28 -0.82 19.83
C TRP A 200 3.41 0.08 20.34
N VAL A 201 4.39 -0.47 21.08
CA VAL A 201 5.60 0.27 21.51
C VAL A 201 6.36 0.78 20.27
N LEU A 202 6.51 -0.05 19.26
CA LEU A 202 7.12 0.34 17.98
C LEU A 202 6.35 1.50 17.33
N LEU A 203 5.03 1.40 17.22
CA LEU A 203 4.21 2.43 16.56
C LEU A 203 4.21 3.75 17.33
N ARG A 204 4.22 3.70 18.66
CA ARG A 204 4.42 4.90 19.53
C ARG A 204 5.76 5.56 19.26
N SER A 205 6.83 4.77 19.15
CA SER A 205 8.18 5.29 18.85
C SER A 205 8.22 6.00 17.50
N ILE A 206 7.57 5.43 16.49
CA ILE A 206 7.46 6.04 15.14
C ILE A 206 6.63 7.34 15.22
N ALA A 207 5.51 7.34 15.93
CA ALA A 207 4.70 8.54 16.12
C ALA A 207 5.47 9.63 16.87
N ALA A 208 6.21 9.27 17.92
CA ALA A 208 7.07 10.19 18.67
C ALA A 208 8.22 10.77 17.84
N SER A 209 8.68 10.06 16.80
CA SER A 209 9.64 10.60 15.83
C SER A 209 9.03 11.64 14.87
N GLY A 210 7.71 11.86 14.94
CA GLY A 210 6.98 12.88 14.19
C GLY A 210 6.19 12.31 13.00
N ILE A 211 6.24 11.03 12.69
CA ILE A 211 5.47 10.40 11.61
C ILE A 211 4.05 10.08 12.15
N THR A 212 3.01 10.49 11.43
CA THR A 212 1.64 10.11 11.80
C THR A 212 1.42 8.62 11.50
N VAL A 213 0.85 7.89 12.45
CA VAL A 213 0.60 6.45 12.33
C VAL A 213 -0.90 6.18 12.32
N LEU A 214 -1.35 5.35 11.39
CA LEU A 214 -2.72 4.88 11.26
C LEU A 214 -2.72 3.36 11.31
N ALA A 215 -3.26 2.78 12.38
CA ALA A 215 -3.26 1.33 12.59
C ALA A 215 -4.68 0.78 12.76
N VAL A 216 -5.02 -0.26 12.00
CA VAL A 216 -6.26 -1.02 12.19
C VAL A 216 -6.01 -2.07 13.26
N CYS A 217 -6.89 -2.12 14.24
CA CYS A 217 -6.81 -3.04 15.37
C CYS A 217 -8.20 -3.49 15.85
N SER A 218 -8.24 -4.55 16.64
CA SER A 218 -9.44 -5.02 17.32
C SER A 218 -9.67 -4.23 18.61
N GLU A 219 -8.59 -3.89 19.29
CA GLU A 219 -8.58 -3.16 20.56
C GLU A 219 -7.50 -2.06 20.49
N ALA A 220 -7.92 -0.83 20.69
CA ALA A 220 -7.05 0.33 20.65
C ALA A 220 -6.35 0.54 21.99
N PRO A 221 -5.05 0.92 21.99
CA PRO A 221 -4.37 1.32 23.22
C PRO A 221 -4.94 2.65 23.75
N ALA A 222 -4.91 2.84 25.07
CA ALA A 222 -5.55 3.97 25.74
C ALA A 222 -4.99 5.36 25.34
N ASP A 223 -3.78 5.40 24.82
CA ASP A 223 -3.06 6.62 24.42
C ASP A 223 -3.22 6.97 22.93
N ALA A 224 -3.91 6.14 22.15
CA ALA A 224 -4.16 6.42 20.74
C ALA A 224 -5.43 7.28 20.54
N THR A 225 -5.44 8.05 19.46
CA THR A 225 -6.67 8.67 18.95
C THR A 225 -7.53 7.58 18.32
N VAL A 226 -8.64 7.23 18.96
CA VAL A 226 -9.48 6.12 18.52
C VAL A 226 -10.55 6.59 17.55
N LEU A 227 -10.59 6.00 16.38
CA LEU A 227 -11.65 6.14 15.41
C LEU A 227 -12.42 4.82 15.29
N ARG A 228 -13.67 4.83 15.75
CA ARG A 228 -14.53 3.64 15.72
C ARG A 228 -15.33 3.56 14.45
N THR A 229 -15.26 2.40 13.78
CA THR A 229 -16.14 2.07 12.66
C THR A 229 -17.23 1.13 13.13
N VAL A 230 -18.44 1.37 12.68
CA VAL A 230 -19.60 0.48 12.92
C VAL A 230 -19.82 -0.39 11.69
N ALA A 231 -20.26 -1.63 11.90
CA ALA A 231 -20.65 -2.48 10.78
C ALA A 231 -21.71 -1.76 9.95
N ALA A 232 -21.50 -1.65 8.63
CA ALA A 232 -22.51 -1.12 7.75
C ALA A 232 -23.73 -2.04 7.83
N THR A 233 -24.86 -1.52 8.29
CA THR A 233 -26.15 -2.17 8.11
C THR A 233 -26.38 -2.29 6.60
N PRO A 234 -26.68 -3.48 6.07
CA PRO A 234 -27.13 -3.57 4.69
C PRO A 234 -28.32 -2.63 4.55
N ASP A 235 -28.32 -1.79 3.52
CA ASP A 235 -29.44 -0.93 3.14
C ASP A 235 -30.65 -1.85 2.86
N GLY A 236 -31.37 -2.20 3.90
CA GLY A 236 -32.59 -2.97 3.89
C GLY A 236 -33.68 -2.06 4.40
N THR A 237 -34.45 -1.52 3.46
CA THR A 237 -35.87 -1.13 3.65
C THR A 237 -36.23 -0.75 5.09
N ALA A 238 -36.08 0.51 5.43
CA ALA A 238 -36.83 1.11 6.50
C ALA A 238 -37.71 2.21 5.86
N ASP A 239 -38.98 2.10 6.16
CA ASP A 239 -40.08 3.03 5.89
C ASP A 239 -40.77 2.92 4.53
N ASP A 240 -41.57 1.86 4.39
CA ASP A 240 -42.91 1.95 3.83
C ASP A 240 -43.79 0.88 4.55
N ALA A 241 -44.18 1.17 5.77
CA ALA A 241 -45.20 0.43 6.50
C ALA A 241 -46.02 1.40 7.34
N ALA A 242 -46.73 2.30 6.67
CA ALA A 242 -47.90 2.97 7.21
C ALA A 242 -48.70 3.52 6.03
N ASP A 243 -49.63 2.79 5.58
CA ASP A 243 -50.95 3.10 5.09
C ASP A 243 -51.35 2.21 3.91
N ALA A 244 -52.02 1.11 4.20
CA ALA A 244 -52.81 0.37 3.24
C ALA A 244 -54.03 -0.16 3.99
N SER A 245 -55.06 0.66 4.09
CA SER A 245 -56.41 0.19 4.29
C SER A 245 -57.22 0.50 3.04
N ALA A 246 -57.73 -0.60 2.44
CA ALA A 246 -58.95 -0.75 1.65
C ALA A 246 -59.13 0.16 0.41
N ASP A 247 -59.18 -0.47 -0.76
CA ASP A 247 -60.47 -0.71 -1.45
C ASP A 247 -60.22 -1.69 -2.64
N GLU A 248 -61.02 -2.77 -2.61
CA GLU A 248 -61.31 -3.64 -3.75
C GLU A 248 -62.17 -2.84 -4.76
N ASP A 249 -61.81 -2.94 -6.07
CA ASP A 249 -62.83 -3.33 -7.06
C ASP A 249 -62.21 -3.52 -8.45
N ALA A 250 -62.70 -4.53 -9.11
CA ALA A 250 -62.43 -5.08 -10.41
C ALA A 250 -62.56 -4.07 -11.58
N ASP A 251 -61.79 -4.21 -12.66
CA ASP A 251 -62.35 -4.70 -13.93
C ASP A 251 -61.29 -4.94 -14.99
N ALA A 252 -61.53 -5.93 -15.81
CA ALA A 252 -60.76 -6.39 -16.93
C ALA A 252 -60.80 -5.42 -18.12
N ASP A 253 -59.74 -5.34 -18.89
CA ASP A 253 -59.75 -5.55 -20.35
C ASP A 253 -58.36 -5.51 -20.97
N GLU A 254 -57.99 -6.54 -21.69
CA GLU A 254 -56.96 -6.60 -22.73
C GLU A 254 -57.67 -6.46 -24.12
N PRO A 255 -56.95 -6.47 -25.25
CA PRO A 255 -55.67 -5.96 -25.71
C PRO A 255 -55.79 -5.11 -27.01
N THR A 256 -54.66 -4.65 -27.56
CA THR A 256 -54.32 -4.52 -29.03
C THR A 256 -53.06 -3.70 -29.16
N ASP A 257 -51.94 -4.21 -29.66
CA ASP A 257 -51.43 -4.51 -31.01
C ASP A 257 -51.04 -3.27 -31.86
N GLU A 258 -49.96 -3.48 -32.58
CA GLU A 258 -49.33 -2.70 -33.69
C GLU A 258 -48.22 -1.71 -33.26
N ALA A 259 -46.99 -2.01 -33.53
CA ALA A 259 -46.24 -2.22 -34.80
C ALA A 259 -45.45 -0.99 -35.25
N ALA A 260 -44.20 -1.23 -35.55
CA ALA A 260 -43.32 -0.64 -36.57
C ALA A 260 -42.85 0.83 -36.34
N ASP A 261 -41.67 1.21 -36.54
CA ASP A 261 -40.60 1.00 -37.52
C ASP A 261 -39.42 1.90 -37.16
N ASP A 262 -38.25 1.38 -37.45
CA ASP A 262 -37.11 2.00 -38.17
C ASP A 262 -36.47 3.31 -37.63
N ASP A 263 -35.22 3.30 -37.29
CA ASP A 263 -34.13 3.70 -38.19
C ASP A 263 -32.74 3.37 -37.64
N ALA A 264 -32.03 2.77 -38.51
CA ALA A 264 -30.64 2.39 -38.40
C ALA A 264 -29.71 3.60 -38.63
N ALA A 265 -28.50 3.45 -38.22
CA ALA A 265 -27.23 3.91 -38.79
C ALA A 265 -26.31 4.37 -37.66
N ASP A 266 -25.27 3.73 -37.51
CA ASP A 266 -23.97 3.67 -38.20
C ASP A 266 -22.87 4.18 -37.27
N ASN A 267 -22.00 3.33 -36.90
CA ASN A 267 -20.58 3.43 -37.07
C ASN A 267 -19.83 2.24 -36.43
N ALA A 268 -19.62 1.27 -37.30
CA ALA A 268 -18.48 0.38 -37.21
C ALA A 268 -17.28 1.10 -37.82
N ASP A 269 -16.17 0.89 -37.24
CA ASP A 269 -14.81 0.74 -37.84
C ASP A 269 -13.81 1.26 -36.77
N GLU A 270 -12.94 0.51 -36.31
CA GLU A 270 -11.66 0.07 -36.80
C GLU A 270 -11.06 -0.98 -35.85
N THR A 271 -11.13 -2.20 -36.28
CA THR A 271 -10.20 -3.25 -35.89
C THR A 271 -9.20 -3.42 -37.03
N GLU A 272 -8.01 -3.89 -36.67
CA GLU A 272 -6.94 -4.43 -37.50
C GLU A 272 -5.81 -3.47 -37.93
N ALA A 273 -4.70 -3.64 -37.20
CA ALA A 273 -3.38 -3.78 -37.81
C ALA A 273 -2.48 -4.64 -36.91
N GLU A 274 -2.72 -5.93 -36.99
CA GLU A 274 -1.70 -6.94 -36.67
C GLU A 274 -0.72 -7.11 -37.82
N ALA A 275 0.51 -7.47 -37.39
CA ALA A 275 1.45 -8.32 -38.10
C ALA A 275 2.10 -7.80 -39.38
N LYS A 276 3.36 -7.56 -39.31
CA LYS A 276 4.46 -8.14 -40.12
C LYS A 276 5.73 -7.31 -39.98
N THR A 277 6.70 -7.86 -39.34
CA THR A 277 8.06 -7.91 -39.89
C THR A 277 8.87 -8.94 -39.11
N GLU A 278 8.67 -10.20 -39.48
CA GLU A 278 9.70 -11.23 -39.35
C GLU A 278 10.66 -11.12 -40.53
N ALA A 279 11.85 -11.53 -40.24
CA ALA A 279 12.87 -12.03 -41.18
C ALA A 279 13.65 -11.00 -42.02
N LYS A 280 14.88 -10.76 -41.67
CA LYS A 280 16.04 -11.05 -42.53
C LYS A 280 17.32 -10.47 -41.92
N SER A 281 18.18 -11.26 -41.45
CA SER A 281 19.50 -11.49 -42.10
C SER A 281 20.34 -12.44 -41.25
N GLU A 282 20.32 -13.64 -41.71
CA GLU A 282 21.42 -14.59 -41.53
C GLU A 282 22.60 -14.17 -42.40
N ALA A 283 23.75 -14.63 -41.97
CA ALA A 283 24.95 -14.94 -42.75
C ALA A 283 25.97 -13.80 -43.07
N LYS A 284 27.09 -13.92 -42.47
CA LYS A 284 28.37 -14.16 -43.14
C LYS A 284 29.50 -14.22 -42.11
N THR A 285 29.99 -15.44 -41.86
CA THR A 285 31.21 -16.07 -42.35
C THR A 285 32.50 -15.42 -41.78
N GLU A 286 33.15 -16.19 -40.90
CA GLU A 286 34.28 -17.08 -41.17
C GLU A 286 35.63 -16.38 -41.32
N ASP A 287 36.55 -16.97 -40.59
CA ASP A 287 38.01 -17.08 -40.81
C ASP A 287 38.89 -15.90 -40.37
N ASP A 288 39.80 -16.12 -39.48
CA ASP A 288 41.17 -16.53 -39.71
C ASP A 288 41.99 -16.59 -38.39
N ASP A 289 42.34 -17.75 -38.03
CA ASP A 289 43.65 -18.35 -37.89
C ASP A 289 44.77 -17.64 -37.07
N THR A 290 45.15 -18.42 -36.07
CA THR A 290 46.47 -18.91 -35.74
C THR A 290 47.52 -18.06 -35.04
N LYS A 291 48.13 -18.78 -34.11
CA LYS A 291 49.53 -18.74 -33.64
C LYS A 291 49.86 -17.77 -32.51
N GLY A 292 50.45 -18.21 -31.49
CA GLY A 292 51.39 -19.23 -31.07
C GLY A 292 51.63 -19.01 -29.60
N ALA A 293 51.62 -20.00 -28.86
CA ALA A 293 52.71 -20.81 -28.44
C ALA A 293 53.70 -20.11 -27.49
N ASP A 294 53.75 -20.77 -26.34
CA ASP A 294 54.96 -21.04 -25.53
C ASP A 294 55.56 -19.88 -24.70
N ASP A 295 55.70 -20.07 -23.50
CA ASP A 295 56.68 -20.83 -22.76
C ASP A 295 56.95 -20.20 -21.36
N ALA A 296 57.14 -21.04 -20.46
CA ALA A 296 58.07 -21.20 -19.35
C ALA A 296 57.71 -20.50 -18.03
N LEU A 297 57.30 -21.29 -17.04
CA LEU A 297 58.13 -21.92 -15.99
C LEU A 297 59.29 -21.10 -15.47
N ALA A 298 59.26 -20.84 -14.20
CA ALA A 298 60.29 -20.99 -13.17
C ALA A 298 60.00 -20.00 -12.02
N GLU A 299 59.66 -20.45 -10.88
CA GLU A 299 60.43 -21.10 -9.82
C GLU A 299 61.12 -20.11 -8.87
N ALA A 300 60.87 -20.38 -7.62
CA ALA A 300 61.67 -20.11 -6.43
C ALA A 300 61.65 -18.66 -5.91
N GLY A 301 61.44 -18.37 -4.68
CA GLY A 301 61.68 -19.03 -3.42
C GLY A 301 62.31 -18.04 -2.49
N ARG A 302 61.85 -18.08 -1.25
CA ARG A 302 62.55 -17.66 -0.03
C ARG A 302 62.95 -16.19 0.16
N ALA A 303 62.36 -15.56 1.09
CA ALA A 303 62.88 -15.33 2.45
C ALA A 303 61.73 -14.80 3.32
#